data_096481d5f121766b4f610a9d52b54e97
#
_entry.id   096481d5f121766b4f610a9d52b54e97
#
_cell.length_a   1.000
_cell.length_b   1.000
_cell.length_c   1.000
_cell.angle_alpha   90.00
_cell.angle_beta   90.00
_cell.angle_gamma   90.00
#
_symmetry.space_group_name_H-M   'P 1'
#
loop_
_entity.id
_entity.type
_entity.pdbx_description
1 polymer ?
#
loop_
_entity_poly.entity_id
_entity_poly.type
_entity_poly.pdbx_seq_one_letter_code
_entity_poly.pdbx_strand_id
1 'polypeptide(L)'
;MNEELKKTLLNPIFKGNPITVLVLGICSSLAVTVQLKGACVMALSVIIVTGLSSLVVSLLRNSIPNRVRIIVQLVVVALMVILVDQVLKAYAYAVDKQLSVYIGLIITNCIVMGRIEAFALGNKPIPSLLDGLANGAGYGLILIIVAFFRELLGSGTLFGLRVLPASYVPNNLVILPPMALIILGCIVWVQRSIQKDLQEK
;
A
#
# COMPACT_ATOMS: atom_id res chain seq x y z
N MET A 1 -19.74 -17.35 10.55
CA MET A 1 -19.42 -15.96 10.17
C MET A 1 -18.02 -15.51 10.66
N ASN A 2 -17.52 -15.99 11.79
CA ASN A 2 -16.22 -15.58 12.34
C ASN A 2 -14.99 -16.26 11.70
N GLU A 3 -15.08 -17.48 11.22
CA GLU A 3 -13.96 -18.21 10.59
C GLU A 3 -13.63 -17.70 9.19
N GLU A 4 -14.63 -17.41 8.38
CA GLU A 4 -14.43 -16.83 7.04
C GLU A 4 -13.85 -15.41 7.10
N LEU A 5 -14.32 -14.59 8.05
CA LEU A 5 -13.79 -13.25 8.33
C LEU A 5 -12.32 -13.29 8.75
N LYS A 6 -11.93 -14.22 9.63
CA LYS A 6 -10.53 -14.41 10.03
C LYS A 6 -9.64 -14.82 8.86
N LYS A 7 -10.13 -15.70 7.99
CA LYS A 7 -9.40 -16.07 6.76
C LYS A 7 -9.20 -14.88 5.83
N THR A 8 -10.24 -14.07 5.63
CA THR A 8 -10.17 -12.87 4.78
C THR A 8 -9.20 -11.82 5.35
N LEU A 9 -9.09 -11.68 6.68
CA LEU A 9 -8.20 -10.72 7.33
C LEU A 9 -6.73 -11.20 7.39
N LEU A 10 -6.50 -12.50 7.62
CA LEU A 10 -5.14 -13.04 7.78
C LEU A 10 -4.48 -13.45 6.47
N ASN A 11 -5.27 -13.82 5.46
CA ASN A 11 -4.77 -14.26 4.17
C ASN A 11 -3.93 -13.20 3.44
N PRO A 12 -4.33 -11.91 3.38
CA PRO A 12 -3.55 -10.87 2.71
C PRO A 12 -2.23 -10.52 3.40
N ILE A 13 -2.11 -10.81 4.70
CA ILE A 13 -0.90 -10.48 5.46
C ILE A 13 0.21 -11.49 5.16
N PHE A 14 -0.11 -12.80 5.04
CA PHE A 14 0.90 -13.85 4.91
C PHE A 14 0.83 -14.61 3.57
N LYS A 15 -0.32 -15.15 3.17
CA LYS A 15 -0.45 -16.05 2.00
C LYS A 15 -0.83 -15.34 0.71
N GLY A 16 -1.59 -14.25 0.79
CA GLY A 16 -2.12 -13.51 -0.35
C GLY A 16 -1.68 -12.05 -0.37
N ASN A 17 -0.45 -11.74 0.06
CA ASN A 17 0.00 -10.36 0.12
C ASN A 17 -0.03 -9.71 -1.28
N PRO A 18 -0.63 -8.52 -1.42
CA PRO A 18 -0.82 -7.89 -2.72
C PRO A 18 0.50 -7.52 -3.43
N ILE A 19 1.57 -7.21 -2.70
CA ILE A 19 2.86 -6.91 -3.32
C ILE A 19 3.59 -8.18 -3.75
N THR A 20 3.65 -9.18 -2.89
CA THR A 20 4.53 -10.32 -3.12
C THR A 20 3.90 -11.41 -3.98
N VAL A 21 2.57 -11.54 -3.94
CA VAL A 21 1.84 -12.55 -4.71
C VAL A 21 1.22 -11.96 -5.97
N LEU A 22 0.53 -10.83 -5.85
CA LEU A 22 -0.13 -10.17 -6.97
C LEU A 22 0.77 -9.19 -7.72
N VAL A 23 1.95 -8.86 -7.15
CA VAL A 23 2.92 -7.92 -7.73
C VAL A 23 2.31 -6.53 -7.99
N LEU A 24 1.38 -6.11 -7.12
CA LEU A 24 0.68 -4.83 -7.20
C LEU A 24 1.32 -3.79 -6.27
N GLY A 25 1.33 -2.52 -6.66
CA GLY A 25 1.79 -1.40 -5.83
C GLY A 25 3.31 -1.18 -5.79
N ILE A 26 4.06 -1.75 -6.75
CA ILE A 26 5.52 -1.54 -6.83
C ILE A 26 5.86 -0.07 -7.10
N CYS A 27 5.12 0.60 -7.99
CA CYS A 27 5.37 1.99 -8.38
C CYS A 27 5.34 2.95 -7.19
N SER A 28 4.35 2.83 -6.32
CA SER A 28 4.25 3.65 -5.11
C SER A 28 5.30 3.27 -4.06
N SER A 29 5.65 1.97 -3.95
CA SER A 29 6.71 1.53 -3.04
C SER A 29 8.10 2.06 -3.42
N LEU A 30 8.38 2.24 -4.71
CA LEU A 30 9.64 2.82 -5.19
C LEU A 30 9.78 4.29 -4.80
N ALA A 31 8.69 5.06 -4.93
CA ALA A 31 8.69 6.50 -4.72
C ALA A 31 8.72 6.90 -3.24
N VAL A 32 7.95 6.19 -2.39
CA VAL A 32 7.65 6.62 -1.02
C VAL A 32 8.63 6.05 0.02
N THR A 33 9.31 4.96 -0.27
CA THR A 33 10.15 4.23 0.70
C THR A 33 11.52 4.86 0.99
N VAL A 34 11.77 6.09 0.54
CA VAL A 34 13.03 6.82 0.85
C VAL A 34 13.09 7.23 2.33
N GLN A 35 11.96 7.58 2.92
CA GLN A 35 11.83 8.01 4.31
C GLN A 35 10.76 7.19 5.03
N LEU A 36 11.08 6.67 6.21
CA LEU A 36 10.17 5.85 7.00
C LEU A 36 8.92 6.62 7.46
N LYS A 37 9.08 7.91 7.79
CA LYS A 37 7.94 8.78 8.14
C LYS A 37 6.92 8.86 7.01
N GLY A 38 7.38 9.13 5.78
CA GLY A 38 6.53 9.18 4.59
C GLY A 38 5.86 7.82 4.29
N ALA A 39 6.61 6.73 4.44
CA ALA A 39 6.11 5.38 4.23
C ALA A 39 5.00 5.01 5.23
N CYS A 40 5.13 5.35 6.52
CA CYS A 40 4.10 5.10 7.52
C CYS A 40 2.81 5.87 7.24
N VAL A 41 2.91 7.15 6.90
CA VAL A 41 1.72 7.97 6.60
C VAL A 41 1.05 7.48 5.32
N MET A 42 1.84 7.13 4.30
CA MET A 42 1.32 6.56 3.05
C MET A 42 0.61 5.23 3.29
N ALA A 43 1.19 4.35 4.11
CA ALA A 43 0.59 3.08 4.48
C ALA A 43 -0.79 3.27 5.14
N LEU A 44 -0.88 4.16 6.14
CA LEU A 44 -2.14 4.51 6.80
C LEU A 44 -3.17 5.07 5.82
N SER A 45 -2.76 6.02 4.97
CA SER A 45 -3.64 6.63 3.97
C SER A 45 -4.19 5.58 3.00
N VAL A 46 -3.35 4.69 2.49
CA VAL A 46 -3.78 3.61 1.58
C VAL A 46 -4.73 2.64 2.27
N ILE A 47 -4.50 2.27 3.53
CA ILE A 47 -5.41 1.39 4.29
C ILE A 47 -6.81 2.00 4.35
N ILE A 48 -6.91 3.26 4.76
CA ILE A 48 -8.18 3.98 4.91
C ILE A 48 -8.87 4.15 3.56
N VAL A 49 -8.13 4.64 2.55
CA VAL A 49 -8.67 4.88 1.21
C VAL A 49 -9.17 3.58 0.58
N THR A 50 -8.38 2.48 0.64
CA THR A 50 -8.77 1.19 0.05
C THR A 50 -10.03 0.64 0.73
N GLY A 51 -10.10 0.69 2.06
CA GLY A 51 -11.27 0.25 2.80
C GLY A 51 -12.53 1.05 2.44
N LEU A 52 -12.47 2.37 2.54
CA LEU A 52 -13.61 3.25 2.25
C LEU A 52 -14.04 3.19 0.78
N SER A 53 -13.09 3.21 -0.15
CA SER A 53 -13.39 3.12 -1.59
C SER A 53 -14.03 1.78 -1.94
N SER A 54 -13.56 0.68 -1.37
CA SER A 54 -14.16 -0.65 -1.55
C SER A 54 -15.59 -0.70 -1.03
N LEU A 55 -15.87 -0.06 0.11
CA LEU A 55 -17.22 0.04 0.66
C LEU A 55 -18.15 0.83 -0.26
N VAL A 56 -17.73 2.02 -0.69
CA VAL A 56 -18.54 2.91 -1.55
C VAL A 56 -18.82 2.26 -2.90
N VAL A 57 -17.81 1.69 -3.55
CA VAL A 57 -17.98 1.02 -4.85
C VAL A 57 -18.88 -0.21 -4.72
N SER A 58 -18.78 -0.96 -3.63
CA SER A 58 -19.68 -2.10 -3.38
C SER A 58 -21.14 -1.67 -3.16
N LEU A 59 -21.38 -0.49 -2.59
CA LEU A 59 -22.74 0.09 -2.48
C LEU A 59 -23.28 0.51 -3.85
N LEU A 60 -22.42 1.09 -4.70
CA LEU A 60 -22.78 1.57 -6.04
C LEU A 60 -22.80 0.49 -7.10
N ARG A 61 -22.38 -0.74 -6.81
CA ARG A 61 -22.17 -1.81 -7.79
C ARG A 61 -23.35 -2.09 -8.73
N ASN A 62 -24.59 -1.94 -8.23
CA ASN A 62 -25.80 -2.19 -9.02
C ASN A 62 -26.15 -1.06 -10.01
N SER A 63 -25.59 0.13 -9.79
CA SER A 63 -25.83 1.32 -10.64
C SER A 63 -24.75 1.54 -11.69
N ILE A 64 -23.62 0.83 -11.62
CA ILE A 64 -22.47 1.06 -12.49
C ILE A 64 -22.55 0.17 -13.73
N PRO A 65 -22.72 0.73 -14.95
CA PRO A 65 -22.67 -0.05 -16.17
C PRO A 65 -21.22 -0.48 -16.48
N ASN A 66 -21.05 -1.69 -17.02
CA ASN A 66 -19.73 -2.30 -17.27
C ASN A 66 -18.79 -1.44 -18.14
N ARG A 67 -19.33 -0.60 -19.03
CA ARG A 67 -18.54 0.22 -19.96
C ARG A 67 -17.79 1.38 -19.28
N VAL A 68 -18.34 1.93 -18.19
CA VAL A 68 -17.76 3.11 -17.49
C VAL A 68 -17.22 2.75 -16.10
N ARG A 69 -17.13 1.48 -15.79
CA ARG A 69 -16.77 0.94 -14.47
C ARG A 69 -15.45 1.52 -13.93
N ILE A 70 -14.39 1.50 -14.74
CA ILE A 70 -13.06 1.99 -14.35
C ILE A 70 -13.08 3.50 -14.06
N ILE A 71 -13.84 4.28 -14.84
CA ILE A 71 -13.95 5.73 -14.66
C ILE A 71 -14.64 6.04 -13.32
N VAL A 72 -15.73 5.35 -13.02
CA VAL A 72 -16.45 5.52 -11.74
C VAL A 72 -15.57 5.15 -10.55
N GLN A 73 -14.82 4.06 -10.65
CA GLN A 73 -13.87 3.66 -9.61
C GLN A 73 -12.81 4.72 -9.37
N LEU A 74 -12.20 5.26 -10.42
CA LEU A 74 -11.20 6.34 -10.31
C LEU A 74 -11.77 7.59 -9.64
N VAL A 75 -12.99 7.99 -10.01
CA VAL A 75 -13.67 9.16 -9.40
C VAL A 75 -13.93 8.93 -7.92
N VAL A 76 -14.43 7.76 -7.54
CA VAL A 76 -14.67 7.41 -6.13
C VAL A 76 -13.37 7.40 -5.33
N VAL A 77 -12.31 6.78 -5.86
CA VAL A 77 -10.99 6.75 -5.20
C VAL A 77 -10.43 8.16 -5.06
N ALA A 78 -10.49 8.99 -6.11
CA ALA A 78 -10.03 10.37 -6.06
C ALA A 78 -10.78 11.19 -4.99
N LEU A 79 -12.10 11.04 -4.90
CA LEU A 79 -12.90 11.69 -3.87
C LEU A 79 -12.46 11.29 -2.46
N MET A 80 -12.26 9.99 -2.22
CA MET A 80 -11.82 9.49 -0.92
C MET A 80 -10.41 9.98 -0.56
N VAL A 81 -9.50 10.02 -1.54
CA VAL A 81 -8.14 10.55 -1.32
C VAL A 81 -8.16 12.03 -0.96
N ILE A 82 -8.97 12.84 -1.66
CA ILE A 82 -9.12 14.27 -1.35
C ILE A 82 -9.67 14.47 0.07
N LEU A 83 -10.64 13.68 0.50
CA LEU A 83 -11.17 13.75 1.87
C LEU A 83 -10.08 13.42 2.91
N VAL A 84 -9.30 12.37 2.69
CA VAL A 84 -8.20 12.01 3.59
C VAL A 84 -7.13 13.11 3.60
N ASP A 85 -6.80 13.69 2.46
CA ASP A 85 -5.85 14.81 2.34
C ASP A 85 -6.30 16.04 3.14
N GLN A 86 -7.58 16.41 3.04
CA GLN A 86 -8.12 17.53 3.81
C GLN A 86 -8.06 17.28 5.33
N VAL A 87 -8.32 16.05 5.76
CA VAL A 87 -8.19 15.66 7.18
C VAL A 87 -6.73 15.75 7.63
N LEU A 88 -5.77 15.26 6.81
CA LEU A 88 -4.35 15.35 7.11
C LEU A 88 -3.85 16.80 7.17
N LYS A 89 -4.33 17.67 6.28
CA LYS A 89 -4.03 19.12 6.31
C LYS A 89 -4.49 19.77 7.59
N ALA A 90 -5.65 19.37 8.11
CA ALA A 90 -6.19 19.92 9.35
C ALA A 90 -5.39 19.54 10.60
N TYR A 91 -4.84 18.31 10.64
CA TYR A 91 -4.19 17.77 11.84
C TYR A 91 -2.65 17.72 11.77
N ALA A 92 -2.04 17.64 10.58
CA ALA A 92 -0.62 17.39 10.42
C ALA A 92 0.01 18.16 9.25
N TYR A 93 -0.08 19.48 9.27
CA TYR A 93 0.40 20.37 8.20
C TYR A 93 1.87 20.14 7.80
N ALA A 94 2.75 19.82 8.76
CA ALA A 94 4.17 19.55 8.48
C ALA A 94 4.41 18.27 7.66
N VAL A 95 3.51 17.29 7.77
CA VAL A 95 3.57 16.02 7.05
C VAL A 95 2.90 16.14 5.68
N ASP A 96 1.87 16.96 5.57
CA ASP A 96 1.12 17.22 4.35
C ASP A 96 2.00 17.74 3.21
N LYS A 97 2.92 18.64 3.48
CA LYS A 97 3.83 19.20 2.47
C LYS A 97 4.69 18.13 1.75
N GLN A 98 4.99 17.04 2.42
CA GLN A 98 5.67 15.89 1.82
C GLN A 98 4.67 14.95 1.12
N LEU A 99 3.46 14.84 1.66
CA LEU A 99 2.45 13.92 1.15
C LEU A 99 1.73 14.42 -0.11
N SER A 100 1.59 15.74 -0.29
CA SER A 100 0.89 16.32 -1.44
C SER A 100 1.44 15.84 -2.78
N VAL A 101 2.76 15.55 -2.83
CA VAL A 101 3.41 14.96 -4.02
C VAL A 101 2.93 13.50 -4.27
N TYR A 102 2.55 12.78 -3.21
CA TYR A 102 2.19 11.36 -3.31
C TYR A 102 0.69 11.11 -3.47
N ILE A 103 -0.16 12.16 -3.35
CA ILE A 103 -1.62 12.05 -3.52
C ILE A 103 -1.98 11.41 -4.87
N GLY A 104 -1.33 11.85 -5.95
CA GLY A 104 -1.51 11.25 -7.27
C GLY A 104 -1.17 9.76 -7.31
N LEU A 105 -0.16 9.33 -6.55
CA LEU A 105 0.24 7.92 -6.44
C LEU A 105 -0.74 7.08 -5.63
N ILE A 106 -1.50 7.67 -4.72
CA ILE A 106 -2.58 6.96 -3.99
C ILE A 106 -3.76 6.73 -4.93
N ILE A 107 -4.16 7.74 -5.70
CA ILE A 107 -5.29 7.65 -6.63
C ILE A 107 -5.05 6.56 -7.70
N THR A 108 -3.86 6.53 -8.28
CA THR A 108 -3.47 5.57 -9.32
C THR A 108 -2.87 4.28 -8.78
N ASN A 109 -3.00 4.02 -7.48
CA ASN A 109 -2.39 2.84 -6.86
C ASN A 109 -3.05 1.56 -7.35
N CYS A 110 -2.24 0.67 -7.92
CA CYS A 110 -2.71 -0.60 -8.48
C CYS A 110 -3.39 -1.50 -7.44
N ILE A 111 -3.06 -1.36 -6.15
CA ILE A 111 -3.69 -2.16 -5.08
C ILE A 111 -5.12 -1.71 -4.86
N VAL A 112 -5.34 -0.40 -4.76
CA VAL A 112 -6.69 0.16 -4.56
C VAL A 112 -7.59 -0.28 -5.71
N MET A 113 -7.15 -0.01 -6.95
CA MET A 113 -7.90 -0.38 -8.15
C MET A 113 -8.08 -1.89 -8.29
N GLY A 114 -7.03 -2.68 -8.06
CA GLY A 114 -7.06 -4.13 -8.17
C GLY A 114 -8.01 -4.79 -7.17
N ARG A 115 -8.10 -4.29 -5.93
CA ARG A 115 -9.04 -4.84 -4.92
C ARG A 115 -10.47 -4.42 -5.16
N ILE A 116 -10.70 -3.19 -5.59
CA ILE A 116 -12.03 -2.73 -5.97
C ILE A 116 -12.57 -3.59 -7.12
N GLU A 117 -11.77 -3.83 -8.15
CA GLU A 117 -12.15 -4.61 -9.32
C GLU A 117 -12.34 -6.10 -8.99
N ALA A 118 -11.39 -6.70 -8.25
CA ALA A 118 -11.40 -8.13 -7.99
C ALA A 118 -12.42 -8.55 -6.92
N PHE A 119 -12.72 -7.71 -5.95
CA PHE A 119 -13.52 -8.09 -4.79
C PHE A 119 -14.76 -7.22 -4.57
N ALA A 120 -14.62 -5.88 -4.57
CA ALA A 120 -15.70 -4.99 -4.14
C ALA A 120 -16.92 -5.02 -5.07
N LEU A 121 -16.72 -5.20 -6.37
CA LEU A 121 -17.82 -5.29 -7.35
C LEU A 121 -18.63 -6.57 -7.24
N GLY A 122 -18.05 -7.66 -6.75
CA GLY A 122 -18.72 -8.97 -6.63
C GLY A 122 -19.37 -9.23 -5.27
N ASN A 123 -18.95 -8.52 -4.22
CA ASN A 123 -19.30 -8.85 -2.85
C ASN A 123 -20.12 -7.76 -2.15
N LYS A 124 -20.66 -8.12 -0.96
CA LYS A 124 -21.41 -7.19 -0.10
C LYS A 124 -20.50 -6.11 0.49
N PRO A 125 -21.05 -4.93 0.91
CA PRO A 125 -20.25 -3.80 1.36
C PRO A 125 -19.35 -4.10 2.57
N ILE A 126 -19.86 -4.80 3.59
CA ILE A 126 -19.11 -5.10 4.82
C ILE A 126 -17.90 -6.00 4.57
N PRO A 127 -18.00 -7.15 3.88
CA PRO A 127 -16.84 -7.95 3.49
C PRO A 127 -15.84 -7.18 2.61
N SER A 128 -16.33 -6.30 1.72
CA SER A 128 -15.47 -5.49 0.85
C SER A 128 -14.64 -4.47 1.62
N LEU A 129 -15.22 -3.85 2.65
CA LEU A 129 -14.48 -2.96 3.56
C LEU A 129 -13.37 -3.72 4.29
N LEU A 130 -13.68 -4.88 4.86
CA LEU A 130 -12.71 -5.68 5.61
C LEU A 130 -11.58 -6.21 4.70
N ASP A 131 -11.91 -6.63 3.49
CA ASP A 131 -10.92 -7.04 2.50
C ASP A 131 -10.00 -5.88 2.10
N GLY A 132 -10.58 -4.70 1.86
CA GLY A 132 -9.80 -3.48 1.55
C GLY A 132 -8.84 -3.09 2.67
N LEU A 133 -9.29 -3.11 3.92
CA LEU A 133 -8.45 -2.84 5.09
C LEU A 133 -7.34 -3.88 5.25
N ALA A 134 -7.64 -5.16 5.10
CA ALA A 134 -6.67 -6.24 5.24
C ALA A 134 -5.59 -6.21 4.16
N ASN A 135 -5.97 -5.99 2.91
CA ASN A 135 -5.02 -5.87 1.80
C ASN A 135 -4.20 -4.58 1.89
N GLY A 136 -4.80 -3.47 2.32
CA GLY A 136 -4.11 -2.23 2.61
C GLY A 136 -3.07 -2.40 3.72
N ALA A 137 -3.41 -3.13 4.79
CA ALA A 137 -2.47 -3.43 5.87
C ALA A 137 -1.32 -4.33 5.40
N GLY A 138 -1.60 -5.36 4.59
CA GLY A 138 -0.58 -6.21 3.98
C GLY A 138 0.41 -5.42 3.11
N TYR A 139 -0.11 -4.48 2.34
CA TYR A 139 0.71 -3.54 1.56
C TYR A 139 1.56 -2.64 2.46
N GLY A 140 0.94 -2.01 3.45
CA GLY A 140 1.60 -1.10 4.38
C GLY A 140 2.75 -1.76 5.12
N LEU A 141 2.59 -3.02 5.51
CA LEU A 141 3.63 -3.78 6.20
C LEU A 141 4.88 -3.94 5.31
N ILE A 142 4.73 -4.36 4.07
CA ILE A 142 5.87 -4.50 3.14
C ILE A 142 6.52 -3.14 2.87
N LEU A 143 5.70 -2.10 2.71
CA LEU A 143 6.19 -0.74 2.47
C LEU A 143 7.06 -0.22 3.61
N ILE A 144 6.65 -0.47 4.86
CA ILE A 144 7.42 -0.12 6.06
C ILE A 144 8.72 -0.93 6.12
N ILE A 145 8.70 -2.22 5.82
CA ILE A 145 9.90 -3.07 5.82
C ILE A 145 10.91 -2.54 4.79
N VAL A 146 10.48 -2.26 3.57
CA VAL A 146 11.36 -1.73 2.51
C VAL A 146 11.92 -0.36 2.90
N ALA A 147 11.08 0.52 3.45
CA ALA A 147 11.50 1.85 3.91
C ALA A 147 12.52 1.76 5.05
N PHE A 148 12.32 0.84 5.99
CA PHE A 148 13.27 0.60 7.07
C PHE A 148 14.66 0.23 6.55
N PHE A 149 14.76 -0.73 5.64
CA PHE A 149 16.05 -1.11 5.05
C PHE A 149 16.68 0.02 4.24
N ARG A 150 15.89 0.76 3.47
CA ARG A 150 16.40 1.86 2.64
C ARG A 150 16.87 3.04 3.47
N GLU A 151 16.14 3.45 4.50
CA GLU A 151 16.54 4.56 5.37
C GLU A 151 17.75 4.17 6.22
N LEU A 152 17.79 2.95 6.75
CA LEU A 152 18.91 2.45 7.55
C LEU A 152 20.21 2.39 6.75
N LEU A 153 20.19 1.77 5.56
CA LEU A 153 21.37 1.56 4.75
C LEU A 153 21.74 2.79 3.91
N GLY A 154 20.77 3.60 3.49
CA GLY A 154 20.98 4.76 2.64
C GLY A 154 21.43 5.99 3.39
N SER A 155 20.74 6.35 4.49
CA SER A 155 21.01 7.57 5.25
C SER A 155 21.66 7.31 6.61
N GLY A 156 21.60 6.05 7.11
CA GLY A 156 22.04 5.73 8.47
C GLY A 156 21.19 6.36 9.57
N THR A 157 19.99 6.82 9.19
CA THR A 157 19.01 7.43 10.09
C THR A 157 17.77 6.55 10.21
N LEU A 158 17.04 6.64 11.31
CA LEU A 158 15.71 6.07 11.49
C LEU A 158 14.81 7.16 12.08
N PHE A 159 13.72 7.47 11.41
CA PHE A 159 12.82 8.59 11.76
C PHE A 159 13.53 9.97 11.84
N GLY A 160 14.65 10.14 11.12
CA GLY A 160 15.45 11.36 11.17
C GLY A 160 16.45 11.44 12.34
N LEU A 161 16.54 10.39 13.17
CA LEU A 161 17.56 10.27 14.21
C LEU A 161 18.72 9.42 13.68
N ARG A 162 19.97 9.90 13.85
CA ARG A 162 21.15 9.11 13.48
C ARG A 162 21.30 7.91 14.40
N VAL A 163 21.23 6.70 13.82
CA VAL A 163 21.40 5.43 14.53
C VAL A 163 22.80 4.85 14.30
N LEU A 164 23.38 5.10 13.13
CA LEU A 164 24.72 4.63 12.79
C LEU A 164 25.80 5.66 13.24
N PRO A 165 26.99 5.18 13.68
CA PRO A 165 28.10 6.03 14.12
C PRO A 165 28.53 6.99 13.00
N ALA A 166 29.10 8.15 13.40
CA ALA A 166 29.51 9.22 12.49
C ALA A 166 30.55 8.80 11.43
N SER A 167 31.18 7.63 11.62
CA SER A 167 32.13 7.04 10.66
C SER A 167 31.47 6.33 9.47
N TYR A 168 30.12 6.15 9.47
CA TYR A 168 29.43 5.52 8.35
C TYR A 168 29.22 6.52 7.20
N VAL A 169 29.77 6.18 6.04
CA VAL A 169 29.55 6.96 4.82
C VAL A 169 28.21 6.52 4.21
N PRO A 170 27.23 7.44 4.11
CA PRO A 170 25.92 7.09 3.55
C PRO A 170 26.04 6.62 2.10
N ASN A 171 25.46 5.48 1.80
CA ASN A 171 25.49 4.93 0.44
C ASN A 171 24.27 5.43 -0.35
N ASN A 172 24.46 6.50 -1.12
CA ASN A 172 23.42 7.11 -1.94
C ASN A 172 22.82 6.15 -2.99
N LEU A 173 23.53 5.06 -3.35
CA LEU A 173 23.02 4.06 -4.28
C LEU A 173 21.76 3.36 -3.74
N VAL A 174 21.68 3.17 -2.42
CA VAL A 174 20.52 2.51 -1.77
C VAL A 174 19.27 3.38 -1.82
N ILE A 175 19.44 4.70 -1.87
CA ILE A 175 18.32 5.66 -1.98
C ILE A 175 17.73 5.66 -3.39
N LEU A 176 18.48 5.25 -4.41
CA LEU A 176 18.01 5.22 -5.79
C LEU A 176 16.89 4.16 -6.00
N PRO A 177 15.93 4.42 -6.91
CA PRO A 177 14.82 3.51 -7.19
C PRO A 177 15.22 2.07 -7.59
N PRO A 178 16.32 1.83 -8.34
CA PRO A 178 16.72 0.46 -8.69
C PRO A 178 17.00 -0.44 -7.49
N MET A 179 17.56 0.11 -6.41
CA MET A 179 17.83 -0.67 -5.20
C MET A 179 16.55 -1.11 -4.49
N ALA A 180 15.49 -0.29 -4.54
CA ALA A 180 14.19 -0.68 -4.01
C ALA A 180 13.61 -1.90 -4.75
N LEU A 181 13.79 -1.99 -6.08
CA LEU A 181 13.38 -3.16 -6.86
C LEU A 181 14.15 -4.42 -6.43
N ILE A 182 15.46 -4.30 -6.18
CA ILE A 182 16.28 -5.42 -5.71
C ILE A 182 15.80 -5.89 -4.33
N ILE A 183 15.55 -4.97 -3.40
CA ILE A 183 15.04 -5.31 -2.06
C ILE A 183 13.67 -5.99 -2.15
N LEU A 184 12.75 -5.44 -2.96
CA LEU A 184 11.44 -6.05 -3.20
C LEU A 184 11.58 -7.43 -3.84
N GLY A 185 12.45 -7.58 -4.84
CA GLY A 185 12.73 -8.86 -5.48
C GLY A 185 13.25 -9.90 -4.49
N CYS A 186 14.16 -9.52 -3.58
CA CYS A 186 14.64 -10.40 -2.51
C CYS A 186 13.50 -10.79 -1.53
N ILE A 187 12.64 -9.85 -1.14
CA ILE A 187 11.50 -10.14 -0.26
C ILE A 187 10.54 -11.12 -0.93
N VAL A 188 10.20 -10.89 -2.21
CA VAL A 188 9.34 -11.79 -3.00
C VAL A 188 9.98 -13.18 -3.12
N TRP A 189 11.26 -13.24 -3.40
CA TRP A 189 12.00 -14.49 -3.51
C TRP A 189 12.00 -15.28 -2.21
N VAL A 190 12.31 -14.63 -1.10
CA VAL A 190 12.29 -15.25 0.25
C VAL A 190 10.90 -15.75 0.58
N GLN A 191 9.86 -14.96 0.35
CA GLN A 191 8.48 -15.37 0.64
C GLN A 191 8.04 -16.55 -0.22
N ARG A 192 8.35 -16.56 -1.51
CA ARG A 192 8.04 -17.69 -2.40
C ARG A 192 8.86 -18.94 -2.07
N SER A 193 10.08 -18.79 -1.58
CA SER A 193 10.91 -19.90 -1.11
C SER A 193 10.36 -20.56 0.15
N ILE A 194 9.76 -19.77 1.05
CA ILE A 194 9.14 -20.28 2.29
C ILE A 194 7.78 -20.92 1.97
N GLN A 195 7.01 -20.34 1.07
CA GLN A 195 5.69 -20.83 0.66
C GLN A 195 5.78 -21.66 -0.63
N LYS A 196 6.12 -22.91 -0.51
CA LYS A 196 6.22 -23.86 -1.65
C LYS A 196 4.91 -23.98 -2.46
N ASP A 197 3.76 -23.70 -1.84
CA ASP A 197 2.44 -23.72 -2.50
C ASP A 197 2.28 -22.62 -3.57
N LEU A 198 3.12 -21.58 -3.55
CA LEU A 198 3.14 -20.50 -4.54
C LEU A 198 4.16 -20.71 -5.66
N GLN A 199 4.95 -21.78 -5.59
CA GLN A 199 5.82 -22.18 -6.69
C GLN A 199 4.93 -22.89 -7.71
N GLU A 200 4.70 -22.24 -8.84
CA GLU A 200 4.03 -22.86 -9.98
C GLU A 200 4.78 -24.15 -10.38
N LYS A 201 3.97 -25.19 -10.63
CA LYS A 201 4.43 -26.43 -11.24
C LYS A 201 4.87 -26.16 -12.67
#